data_6a9a3edbb799b067decdef6b29bf8306
#
_entry.id   6a9a3edbb799b067decdef6b29bf8306
#
_cell.length_a   1.000
_cell.length_b   1.000
_cell.length_c   1.000
_cell.angle_alpha   90.00
_cell.angle_beta   90.00
_cell.angle_gamma   90.00
#
_symmetry.space_group_name_H-M   'P 1'
#
loop_
_entity.id
_entity.type
_entity.pdbx_description
1 polymer ?
#
loop_
_entity_poly.entity_id
_entity_poly.type
_entity_poly.pdbx_seq_one_letter_code
_entity_poly.pdbx_strand_id
1 'polypeptide(L)'
;HKVNNRLICHYCGYSEDYVQKCPKCGSTHLKASGMGTQRLEDELAEFFPNARILRMDADTTYSRYAYDKRFTAFGNGEYDIMVGTQMIAKGLDFPNVTLAGVLNADKALFSGDFRSYERTFSLITQVVGRSGRAKAGGRAIIQTYVPDHYVINLAAQQNYTAFYSQEIAMRRALIYPPFCDICVIGFSGADEKEVSAAAELFAAKIAEGVEKMTEKMPIRVLGPSKCTFERINGKFRYRIIIKCRNNSAFRSFISGIRTETAGQMRKISVFIDMNGDISL
;
A
#
# COMPACT_ATOMS: atom_id res chain seq x y z
N HIS A 1 5.63 -15.66 2.37
CA HIS A 1 5.08 -16.55 3.40
C HIS A 1 5.79 -17.90 3.39
N LYS A 2 6.10 -18.42 4.58
CA LYS A 2 6.63 -19.77 4.76
C LYS A 2 5.47 -20.71 5.02
N VAL A 3 5.13 -21.56 4.03
CA VAL A 3 4.11 -22.59 4.16
C VAL A 3 4.75 -23.91 3.76
N ASN A 4 4.65 -24.93 4.58
CA ASN A 4 5.20 -26.27 4.30
C ASN A 4 6.67 -26.25 3.86
N ASN A 5 7.52 -25.46 4.55
CA ASN A 5 8.94 -25.26 4.24
C ASN A 5 9.23 -24.64 2.85
N ARG A 6 8.25 -23.97 2.24
CA ARG A 6 8.39 -23.20 1.01
C ARG A 6 8.13 -21.72 1.23
N LEU A 7 8.82 -20.87 0.47
CA LEU A 7 8.54 -19.45 0.37
C LEU A 7 7.54 -19.22 -0.75
N ILE A 8 6.39 -18.61 -0.45
CA ILE A 8 5.35 -18.32 -1.42
C ILE A 8 5.14 -16.81 -1.50
N CYS A 9 5.17 -16.26 -2.71
CA CYS A 9 4.79 -14.87 -2.98
C CYS A 9 3.29 -14.77 -3.19
N HIS A 10 2.58 -14.02 -2.34
CA HIS A 10 1.13 -13.83 -2.47
C HIS A 10 0.70 -13.02 -3.70
N TYR A 11 1.62 -12.23 -4.27
CA TYR A 11 1.30 -11.41 -5.44
C TYR A 11 1.40 -12.18 -6.76
N CYS A 12 2.38 -13.08 -6.87
CA CYS A 12 2.64 -13.76 -8.14
C CYS A 12 2.51 -15.27 -8.07
N GLY A 13 2.22 -15.85 -6.92
CA GLY A 13 2.17 -17.30 -6.72
C GLY A 13 3.54 -18.00 -6.86
N TYR A 14 4.63 -17.23 -7.08
CA TYR A 14 5.97 -17.82 -7.13
C TYR A 14 6.28 -18.56 -5.83
N SER A 15 6.83 -19.75 -5.95
CA SER A 15 7.13 -20.60 -4.81
C SER A 15 8.51 -21.22 -4.99
N GLU A 16 9.32 -21.13 -3.94
CA GLU A 16 10.65 -21.75 -3.89
C GLU A 16 10.86 -22.43 -2.53
N ASP A 17 11.77 -23.38 -2.47
CA ASP A 17 12.08 -24.06 -1.21
C ASP A 17 12.79 -23.10 -0.23
N TYR A 18 12.40 -23.19 1.06
CA TYR A 18 13.04 -22.39 2.08
C TYR A 18 14.48 -22.88 2.31
N VAL A 19 15.43 -22.05 1.93
CA VAL A 19 16.86 -22.35 2.15
C VAL A 19 17.29 -21.90 3.54
N GLN A 20 17.93 -22.80 4.29
CA GLN A 20 18.47 -22.50 5.62
C GLN A 20 19.81 -21.75 5.57
N LYS A 21 20.46 -21.71 4.39
CA LYS A 21 21.75 -21.04 4.18
C LYS A 21 21.65 -20.10 2.99
N CYS A 22 22.25 -18.92 3.11
CA CYS A 22 22.32 -17.98 1.99
C CYS A 22 23.09 -18.61 0.81
N PRO A 23 22.53 -18.70 -0.40
CA PRO A 23 23.21 -19.30 -1.55
C PRO A 23 24.42 -18.49 -2.03
N LYS A 24 24.53 -17.20 -1.65
CA LYS A 24 25.66 -16.34 -2.03
C LYS A 24 26.82 -16.36 -1.06
N CYS A 25 26.56 -16.38 0.26
CA CYS A 25 27.62 -16.27 1.28
C CYS A 25 27.64 -17.43 2.29
N GLY A 26 26.76 -18.42 2.18
CA GLY A 26 26.70 -19.58 3.07
C GLY A 26 26.22 -19.29 4.50
N SER A 27 25.89 -18.03 4.83
CA SER A 27 25.43 -17.66 6.16
C SER A 27 24.14 -18.38 6.54
N THR A 28 24.09 -18.89 7.78
CA THR A 28 22.90 -19.47 8.40
C THR A 28 22.04 -18.42 9.12
N HIS A 29 22.53 -17.17 9.24
CA HIS A 29 21.81 -16.06 9.87
C HIS A 29 20.83 -15.40 8.90
N LEU A 30 19.96 -16.21 8.29
CA LEU A 30 18.85 -15.70 7.46
C LEU A 30 17.69 -15.33 8.39
N LYS A 31 17.46 -14.03 8.58
CA LYS A 31 16.25 -13.56 9.26
C LYS A 31 15.16 -13.34 8.22
N ALA A 32 14.01 -13.99 8.41
CA ALA A 32 12.81 -13.63 7.69
C ALA A 32 12.45 -12.19 8.08
N SER A 33 12.56 -11.25 7.12
CA SER A 33 12.09 -9.89 7.32
C SER A 33 10.60 -9.82 7.05
N GLY A 34 9.84 -9.37 8.02
CA GLY A 34 8.40 -9.21 7.94
C GLY A 34 7.70 -9.96 9.08
N MET A 35 7.00 -9.19 9.91
CA MET A 35 6.18 -9.74 10.97
C MET A 35 4.80 -10.02 10.36
N GLY A 36 4.58 -11.26 9.91
CA GLY A 36 3.23 -11.73 9.56
C GLY A 36 2.39 -11.85 10.82
N THR A 37 1.07 -11.69 10.69
CA THR A 37 0.12 -11.82 11.81
C THR A 37 0.22 -13.17 12.52
N GLN A 38 0.50 -14.24 11.78
CA GLN A 38 0.71 -15.57 12.37
C GLN A 38 1.94 -15.63 13.25
N ARG A 39 3.07 -15.14 12.78
CA ARG A 39 4.30 -15.11 13.60
C ARG A 39 4.13 -14.25 14.84
N LEU A 40 3.41 -13.12 14.72
CA LEU A 40 3.10 -12.28 15.87
C LEU A 40 2.20 -12.99 16.87
N GLU A 41 1.21 -13.77 16.41
CA GLU A 41 0.37 -14.63 17.25
C GLU A 41 1.23 -15.64 18.02
N ASP A 42 2.15 -16.34 17.32
CA ASP A 42 3.04 -17.33 17.91
C ASP A 42 3.97 -16.69 18.97
N GLU A 43 4.61 -15.56 18.65
CA GLU A 43 5.48 -14.84 19.60
C GLU A 43 4.70 -14.33 20.83
N LEU A 44 3.48 -13.83 20.64
CA LEU A 44 2.63 -13.40 21.76
C LEU A 44 2.18 -14.57 22.64
N ALA A 45 1.93 -15.75 22.06
CA ALA A 45 1.59 -16.93 22.84
C ALA A 45 2.78 -17.40 23.71
N GLU A 46 4.02 -17.22 23.24
CA GLU A 46 5.21 -17.50 24.05
C GLU A 46 5.37 -16.49 25.21
N PHE A 47 5.15 -15.18 24.95
CA PHE A 47 5.25 -14.14 25.99
C PHE A 47 4.11 -14.16 26.99
N PHE A 48 2.90 -14.55 26.54
CA PHE A 48 1.68 -14.52 27.33
C PHE A 48 0.95 -15.87 27.23
N PRO A 49 1.49 -16.93 27.83
CA PRO A 49 0.97 -18.31 27.64
C PRO A 49 -0.47 -18.53 28.14
N ASN A 50 -0.95 -17.64 29.02
CA ASN A 50 -2.33 -17.71 29.56
C ASN A 50 -3.30 -16.78 28.82
N ALA A 51 -2.83 -15.98 27.84
CA ALA A 51 -3.68 -15.05 27.12
C ALA A 51 -4.41 -15.74 25.95
N ARG A 52 -5.69 -15.42 25.80
CA ARG A 52 -6.50 -15.85 24.66
C ARG A 52 -6.27 -14.88 23.52
N ILE A 53 -5.61 -15.31 22.46
CA ILE A 53 -5.22 -14.47 21.32
C ILE A 53 -6.20 -14.68 20.17
N LEU A 54 -6.70 -13.60 19.60
CA LEU A 54 -7.55 -13.60 18.41
C LEU A 54 -6.78 -13.02 17.23
N ARG A 55 -6.50 -13.84 16.21
CA ARG A 55 -5.92 -13.38 14.95
C ARG A 55 -7.02 -13.05 13.94
N MET A 56 -6.90 -11.86 13.31
CA MET A 56 -7.83 -11.34 12.32
C MET A 56 -7.08 -10.78 11.11
N ASP A 57 -7.02 -11.56 10.06
CA ASP A 57 -6.44 -11.20 8.76
C ASP A 57 -7.27 -11.79 7.61
N ALA A 58 -6.84 -11.53 6.37
CA ALA A 58 -7.53 -12.02 5.18
C ALA A 58 -7.57 -13.55 5.11
N ASP A 59 -6.58 -14.25 5.70
CA ASP A 59 -6.48 -15.70 5.68
C ASP A 59 -7.41 -16.35 6.70
N THR A 60 -7.76 -15.65 7.77
CA THR A 60 -8.61 -16.16 8.87
C THR A 60 -10.06 -15.71 8.77
N THR A 61 -10.39 -14.78 7.85
CA THR A 61 -11.69 -14.12 7.81
C THR A 61 -12.28 -14.15 6.40
N TYR A 62 -12.86 -15.28 6.02
CA TYR A 62 -13.40 -15.51 4.66
C TYR A 62 -14.77 -14.88 4.39
N SER A 63 -15.50 -14.41 5.40
CA SER A 63 -16.81 -13.81 5.23
C SER A 63 -17.05 -12.66 6.21
N ARG A 64 -17.92 -11.73 5.81
CA ARG A 64 -18.34 -10.61 6.68
C ARG A 64 -18.97 -11.10 7.97
N TYR A 65 -19.75 -12.17 7.92
CA TYR A 65 -20.37 -12.75 9.10
C TYR A 65 -19.35 -13.32 10.10
N ALA A 66 -18.31 -14.00 9.61
CA ALA A 66 -17.22 -14.52 10.46
C ALA A 66 -16.41 -13.37 11.11
N TYR A 67 -16.26 -12.27 10.38
CA TYR A 67 -15.63 -11.06 10.88
C TYR A 67 -16.42 -10.47 12.05
N ASP A 68 -17.71 -10.20 11.84
CA ASP A 68 -18.57 -9.58 12.87
C ASP A 68 -18.68 -10.45 14.12
N LYS A 69 -18.79 -11.76 13.97
CA LYS A 69 -18.83 -12.72 15.10
C LYS A 69 -17.56 -12.68 15.95
N ARG A 70 -16.38 -12.67 15.33
CA ARG A 70 -15.08 -12.62 16.03
C ARG A 70 -14.88 -11.29 16.74
N PHE A 71 -15.29 -10.18 16.13
CA PHE A 71 -15.26 -8.87 16.79
C PHE A 71 -16.17 -8.81 17.99
N THR A 72 -17.37 -9.34 17.88
CA THR A 72 -18.30 -9.41 19.02
C THR A 72 -17.70 -10.23 20.16
N ALA A 73 -17.11 -11.38 19.87
CA ALA A 73 -16.44 -12.23 20.86
C ALA A 73 -15.29 -11.49 21.59
N PHE A 74 -14.48 -10.72 20.84
CA PHE A 74 -13.45 -9.88 21.45
C PHE A 74 -14.05 -8.77 22.32
N GLY A 75 -15.10 -8.10 21.85
CA GLY A 75 -15.81 -7.07 22.61
C GLY A 75 -16.43 -7.59 23.91
N ASN A 76 -16.88 -8.85 23.93
CA ASN A 76 -17.42 -9.55 25.09
C ASN A 76 -16.34 -10.04 26.07
N GLY A 77 -15.04 -9.86 25.75
CA GLY A 77 -13.94 -10.31 26.61
C GLY A 77 -13.63 -11.80 26.50
N GLU A 78 -14.05 -12.47 25.43
CA GLU A 78 -13.69 -13.87 25.17
C GLU A 78 -12.21 -14.02 24.80
N TYR A 79 -11.55 -12.93 24.41
CA TYR A 79 -10.14 -12.85 24.07
C TYR A 79 -9.47 -11.66 24.77
N ASP A 80 -8.19 -11.83 25.09
CA ASP A 80 -7.39 -10.86 25.84
C ASP A 80 -6.54 -9.99 24.90
N ILE A 81 -6.10 -10.56 23.76
CA ILE A 81 -5.27 -9.88 22.74
C ILE A 81 -5.89 -10.10 21.36
N MET A 82 -6.02 -9.01 20.60
CA MET A 82 -6.39 -9.09 19.18
C MET A 82 -5.22 -8.66 18.30
N VAL A 83 -4.88 -9.49 17.32
CA VAL A 83 -3.80 -9.25 16.36
C VAL A 83 -4.38 -9.23 14.95
N GLY A 84 -3.96 -8.27 14.13
CA GLY A 84 -4.40 -8.26 12.74
C GLY A 84 -3.75 -7.17 11.91
N THR A 85 -4.22 -7.07 10.67
CA THR A 85 -3.81 -6.03 9.73
C THR A 85 -4.63 -4.75 9.93
N GLN A 86 -4.50 -3.79 9.02
CA GLN A 86 -5.28 -2.53 9.04
C GLN A 86 -6.81 -2.73 9.15
N MET A 87 -7.31 -3.92 8.84
CA MET A 87 -8.73 -4.25 8.95
C MET A 87 -9.27 -4.06 10.37
N ILE A 88 -8.49 -4.40 11.41
CA ILE A 88 -8.90 -4.26 12.81
C ILE A 88 -8.91 -2.80 13.30
N ALA A 89 -8.25 -1.89 12.59
CA ALA A 89 -8.26 -0.47 12.93
C ALA A 89 -9.55 0.25 12.51
N LYS A 90 -10.33 -0.34 11.60
CA LYS A 90 -11.55 0.31 11.05
C LYS A 90 -12.81 -0.16 11.77
N GLY A 91 -13.63 0.79 12.20
CA GLY A 91 -15.07 0.59 12.37
C GLY A 91 -15.58 0.20 13.76
N LEU A 92 -14.78 -0.28 14.72
CA LEU A 92 -15.32 -0.79 15.98
C LEU A 92 -14.72 -0.11 17.23
N ASP A 93 -15.55 0.12 18.20
CA ASP A 93 -15.19 0.71 19.49
C ASP A 93 -15.11 -0.40 20.55
N PHE A 94 -13.95 -0.53 21.20
CA PHE A 94 -13.74 -1.48 22.27
C PHE A 94 -13.41 -0.73 23.56
N PRO A 95 -14.40 -0.41 24.40
CA PRO A 95 -14.20 0.41 25.59
C PRO A 95 -13.27 -0.23 26.63
N ASN A 96 -13.03 -1.53 26.54
CA ASN A 96 -12.18 -2.28 27.45
C ASN A 96 -10.73 -2.42 26.96
N VAL A 97 -10.40 -1.92 25.76
CA VAL A 97 -9.03 -1.96 25.24
C VAL A 97 -8.19 -0.87 25.90
N THR A 98 -7.23 -1.27 26.71
CA THR A 98 -6.33 -0.38 27.44
C THR A 98 -5.01 -0.13 26.75
N LEU A 99 -4.61 -1.01 25.80
CA LEU A 99 -3.38 -0.89 25.02
C LEU A 99 -3.65 -1.16 23.56
N ALA A 100 -3.16 -0.26 22.69
CA ALA A 100 -3.15 -0.47 21.25
C ALA A 100 -1.71 -0.32 20.72
N GLY A 101 -1.28 -1.25 19.86
CA GLY A 101 0.05 -1.28 19.25
C GLY A 101 0.01 -1.14 17.74
N VAL A 102 0.82 -0.25 17.19
CA VAL A 102 1.11 -0.18 15.74
C VAL A 102 2.51 -0.70 15.51
N LEU A 103 2.63 -1.84 14.87
CA LEU A 103 3.91 -2.44 14.52
C LEU A 103 4.33 -2.01 13.12
N ASN A 104 5.58 -1.54 13.01
CA ASN A 104 6.19 -1.14 11.75
C ASN A 104 5.37 -0.09 10.97
N ALA A 105 5.16 1.08 11.59
CA ALA A 105 4.46 2.21 10.95
C ALA A 105 5.15 2.68 9.65
N ASP A 106 6.47 2.45 9.54
CA ASP A 106 7.29 2.85 8.39
C ASP A 106 6.84 2.22 7.08
N LYS A 107 6.31 1.00 7.12
CA LYS A 107 5.82 0.32 5.90
C LYS A 107 4.68 1.09 5.24
N ALA A 108 3.79 1.67 6.02
CA ALA A 108 2.70 2.50 5.51
C ALA A 108 3.22 3.90 5.12
N LEU A 109 4.11 4.47 5.94
CA LEU A 109 4.67 5.81 5.76
C LEU A 109 5.48 5.92 4.46
N PHE A 110 6.27 4.89 4.12
CA PHE A 110 7.16 4.87 2.95
C PHE A 110 6.66 3.95 1.83
N SER A 111 5.35 3.82 1.65
CA SER A 111 4.79 2.93 0.63
C SER A 111 4.96 3.43 -0.83
N GLY A 112 5.49 4.64 -1.02
CA GLY A 112 5.78 5.20 -2.35
C GLY A 112 4.58 5.81 -3.09
N ASP A 113 3.41 5.90 -2.45
CA ASP A 113 2.24 6.64 -2.95
C ASP A 113 2.18 8.03 -2.32
N PHE A 114 1.69 9.03 -3.06
CA PHE A 114 1.54 10.39 -2.52
C PHE A 114 0.54 10.49 -1.35
N ARG A 115 -0.33 9.49 -1.19
CA ARG A 115 -1.27 9.35 -0.07
C ARG A 115 -0.68 8.61 1.13
N SER A 116 0.58 8.18 1.07
CA SER A 116 1.20 7.38 2.15
C SER A 116 1.12 8.07 3.49
N TYR A 117 1.40 9.36 3.53
CA TYR A 117 1.37 10.17 4.74
C TYR A 117 -0.04 10.32 5.30
N GLU A 118 -1.01 10.62 4.44
CA GLU A 118 -2.43 10.71 4.83
C GLU A 118 -2.98 9.37 5.34
N ARG A 119 -2.65 8.27 4.65
CA ARG A 119 -3.05 6.92 5.07
C ARG A 119 -2.45 6.54 6.41
N THR A 120 -1.15 6.86 6.62
CA THR A 120 -0.46 6.58 7.88
C THR A 120 -1.00 7.43 9.01
N PHE A 121 -1.20 8.73 8.79
CA PHE A 121 -1.82 9.62 9.76
C PHE A 121 -3.19 9.10 10.19
N SER A 122 -4.05 8.79 9.24
CA SER A 122 -5.40 8.26 9.49
C SER A 122 -5.39 6.96 10.28
N LEU A 123 -4.50 6.03 9.90
CA LEU A 123 -4.36 4.74 10.59
C LEU A 123 -3.93 4.92 12.05
N ILE A 124 -2.88 5.69 12.29
CA ILE A 124 -2.36 5.93 13.65
C ILE A 124 -3.41 6.65 14.49
N THR A 125 -4.03 7.71 13.96
CA THR A 125 -5.08 8.45 14.66
C THR A 125 -6.26 7.56 15.05
N GLN A 126 -6.66 6.63 14.18
CA GLN A 126 -7.71 5.65 14.48
C GLN A 126 -7.30 4.73 15.63
N VAL A 127 -6.06 4.25 15.67
CA VAL A 127 -5.55 3.37 16.72
C VAL A 127 -5.42 4.12 18.04
N VAL A 128 -4.84 5.33 18.03
CA VAL A 128 -4.70 6.18 19.24
C VAL A 128 -6.07 6.55 19.80
N GLY A 129 -7.02 6.92 18.94
CA GLY A 129 -8.38 7.29 19.37
C GLY A 129 -9.16 6.15 20.02
N ARG A 130 -8.79 4.89 19.78
CA ARG A 130 -9.44 3.73 20.42
C ARG A 130 -8.97 3.50 21.84
N SER A 131 -7.66 3.56 22.05
CA SER A 131 -7.09 3.39 23.39
C SER A 131 -7.48 4.54 24.35
N GLY A 132 -7.75 5.73 23.84
CA GLY A 132 -8.11 6.90 24.63
C GLY A 132 -9.52 6.87 25.27
N ARG A 133 -10.38 5.93 24.85
CA ARG A 133 -11.76 5.80 25.37
C ARG A 133 -11.91 4.84 26.56
N ALA A 134 -10.85 4.11 26.89
CA ALA A 134 -10.86 3.22 28.05
C ALA A 134 -11.09 4.01 29.35
N LYS A 135 -12.01 3.53 30.21
CA LYS A 135 -12.31 4.14 31.52
C LYS A 135 -11.07 4.30 32.41
N ALA A 136 -10.03 3.51 32.20
CA ALA A 136 -8.77 3.49 32.94
C ALA A 136 -7.61 4.29 32.31
N GLY A 137 -7.88 5.08 31.26
CA GLY A 137 -6.83 5.74 30.48
C GLY A 137 -6.06 4.75 29.60
N GLY A 138 -6.35 4.74 28.30
CA GLY A 138 -5.69 3.83 27.36
C GLY A 138 -4.35 4.39 26.87
N ARG A 139 -3.47 3.48 26.43
CA ARG A 139 -2.15 3.79 25.88
C ARG A 139 -2.06 3.31 24.45
N ALA A 140 -1.39 4.08 23.60
CA ALA A 140 -1.01 3.66 22.26
C ALA A 140 0.53 3.63 22.12
N ILE A 141 1.06 2.57 21.54
CA ILE A 141 2.49 2.43 21.26
C ILE A 141 2.66 2.31 19.75
N ILE A 142 3.50 3.18 19.18
CA ILE A 142 3.80 3.20 17.74
C ILE A 142 5.26 2.82 17.57
N GLN A 143 5.50 1.67 16.92
CA GLN A 143 6.83 1.22 16.57
C GLN A 143 7.24 1.82 15.23
N THR A 144 8.33 2.55 15.20
CA THR A 144 8.88 3.21 14.00
C THR A 144 10.38 3.42 14.12
N TYR A 145 11.10 3.45 12.99
CA TYR A 145 12.51 3.84 12.92
C TYR A 145 12.69 5.37 12.82
N VAL A 146 11.62 6.12 12.61
CA VAL A 146 11.63 7.59 12.43
C VAL A 146 10.67 8.27 13.41
N PRO A 147 10.90 8.16 14.74
CA PRO A 147 9.99 8.68 15.75
C PRO A 147 9.73 10.18 15.62
N ASP A 148 10.72 10.93 15.13
CA ASP A 148 10.63 12.39 14.96
C ASP A 148 9.93 12.83 13.66
N HIS A 149 9.48 11.89 12.83
CA HIS A 149 8.77 12.22 11.60
C HIS A 149 7.44 12.93 11.92
N TYR A 150 7.19 14.08 11.28
CA TYR A 150 6.03 14.92 11.60
C TYR A 150 4.69 14.19 11.51
N VAL A 151 4.52 13.27 10.57
CA VAL A 151 3.30 12.47 10.42
C VAL A 151 3.04 11.62 11.66
N ILE A 152 4.08 10.98 12.20
CA ILE A 152 4.00 10.13 13.40
C ILE A 152 3.62 10.99 14.60
N ASN A 153 4.34 12.11 14.82
CA ASN A 153 4.11 12.99 15.94
C ASN A 153 2.71 13.62 15.93
N LEU A 154 2.30 14.15 14.77
CA LEU A 154 0.99 14.79 14.67
C LEU A 154 -0.16 13.78 14.74
N ALA A 155 0.04 12.56 14.25
CA ALA A 155 -0.94 11.48 14.38
C ALA A 155 -1.08 11.02 15.85
N ALA A 156 0.04 10.90 16.58
CA ALA A 156 0.03 10.57 18.01
C ALA A 156 -0.70 11.63 18.84
N GLN A 157 -0.57 12.91 18.46
CA GLN A 157 -1.27 14.04 19.07
C GLN A 157 -2.71 14.21 18.55
N GLN A 158 -3.14 13.45 17.56
CA GLN A 158 -4.42 13.61 16.84
C GLN A 158 -4.59 15.03 16.24
N ASN A 159 -3.50 15.70 15.91
CA ASN A 159 -3.50 17.08 15.43
C ASN A 159 -3.69 17.12 13.90
N TYR A 160 -4.93 16.93 13.47
CA TYR A 160 -5.28 16.95 12.05
C TYR A 160 -5.01 18.31 11.39
N THR A 161 -5.27 19.42 12.07
CA THR A 161 -5.10 20.75 11.50
C THR A 161 -3.64 21.03 11.12
N ALA A 162 -2.70 20.71 12.01
CA ALA A 162 -1.28 20.87 11.72
C ALA A 162 -0.82 19.89 10.63
N PHE A 163 -1.28 18.64 10.65
CA PHE A 163 -1.01 17.66 9.61
C PHE A 163 -1.50 18.16 8.24
N TYR A 164 -2.78 18.57 8.16
CA TYR A 164 -3.36 19.09 6.92
C TYR A 164 -2.56 20.27 6.35
N SER A 165 -2.17 21.22 7.19
CA SER A 165 -1.41 22.39 6.74
C SER A 165 -0.06 22.04 6.12
N GLN A 166 0.65 21.06 6.69
CA GLN A 166 1.93 20.60 6.15
C GLN A 166 1.73 19.75 4.88
N GLU A 167 0.77 18.83 4.90
CA GLU A 167 0.50 17.93 3.78
C GLU A 167 0.03 18.71 2.54
N ILE A 168 -0.89 19.67 2.70
CA ILE A 168 -1.41 20.46 1.58
C ILE A 168 -0.34 21.37 0.96
N ALA A 169 0.56 21.91 1.77
CA ALA A 169 1.69 22.70 1.29
C ALA A 169 2.66 21.85 0.45
N MET A 170 2.98 20.65 0.91
CA MET A 170 3.82 19.70 0.18
C MET A 170 3.16 19.27 -1.13
N ARG A 171 1.86 18.94 -1.11
CA ARG A 171 1.13 18.58 -2.34
C ARG A 171 1.09 19.68 -3.35
N ARG A 172 0.96 20.93 -2.91
CA ARG A 172 1.05 22.11 -3.79
C ARG A 172 2.42 22.24 -4.43
N ALA A 173 3.48 22.17 -3.63
CA ALA A 173 4.86 22.29 -4.11
C ALA A 173 5.23 21.20 -5.12
N LEU A 174 4.77 19.97 -4.88
CA LEU A 174 5.05 18.81 -5.73
C LEU A 174 4.01 18.60 -6.85
N ILE A 175 2.98 19.43 -6.92
CA ILE A 175 1.85 19.30 -7.87
C ILE A 175 1.24 17.89 -7.75
N TYR A 176 0.68 17.58 -6.58
CA TYR A 176 -0.14 16.40 -6.33
C TYR A 176 -1.61 16.79 -6.12
N PRO A 177 -2.55 15.87 -6.22
CA PRO A 177 -3.95 16.15 -5.89
C PRO A 177 -4.11 16.80 -4.51
N PRO A 178 -4.94 17.86 -4.37
CA PRO A 178 -5.97 18.35 -5.31
C PRO A 178 -5.49 19.37 -6.35
N PHE A 179 -4.21 19.65 -6.46
CA PHE A 179 -3.66 20.67 -7.39
C PHE A 179 -3.49 20.14 -8.81
N CYS A 180 -3.59 18.86 -9.04
CA CYS A 180 -3.70 18.19 -10.33
C CYS A 180 -4.55 16.93 -10.18
N ASP A 181 -4.85 16.26 -11.30
CA ASP A 181 -5.24 14.87 -11.35
C ASP A 181 -4.04 14.00 -11.73
N ILE A 182 -4.13 12.72 -11.43
CA ILE A 182 -3.11 11.74 -11.79
C ILE A 182 -3.73 10.70 -12.71
N CYS A 183 -3.09 10.47 -13.86
CA CYS A 183 -3.39 9.36 -14.73
C CYS A 183 -2.24 8.36 -14.65
N VAL A 184 -2.54 7.12 -14.31
CA VAL A 184 -1.59 6.01 -14.33
C VAL A 184 -1.88 5.13 -15.54
N ILE A 185 -0.89 4.94 -16.39
CA ILE A 185 -0.97 4.03 -17.52
C ILE A 185 -0.05 2.84 -17.20
N GLY A 186 -0.64 1.67 -17.03
CA GLY A 186 0.09 0.46 -16.70
C GLY A 186 0.17 -0.48 -17.89
N PHE A 187 1.33 -1.13 -18.02
CA PHE A 187 1.65 -2.09 -19.06
C PHE A 187 2.04 -3.41 -18.41
N SER A 188 1.51 -4.53 -18.90
CA SER A 188 1.90 -5.85 -18.40
C SER A 188 1.92 -6.91 -19.50
N GLY A 189 2.92 -7.81 -19.43
CA GLY A 189 3.10 -8.88 -20.40
C GLY A 189 4.13 -9.92 -19.94
N ALA A 190 4.26 -11.00 -20.69
CA ALA A 190 5.14 -12.12 -20.35
C ALA A 190 6.62 -11.83 -20.61
N ASP A 191 6.94 -10.98 -21.60
CA ASP A 191 8.30 -10.59 -21.96
C ASP A 191 8.60 -9.17 -21.53
N GLU A 192 9.69 -8.98 -20.77
CA GLU A 192 10.06 -7.68 -20.21
C GLU A 192 10.41 -6.66 -21.30
N LYS A 193 11.09 -7.10 -22.36
CA LYS A 193 11.52 -6.21 -23.45
C LYS A 193 10.32 -5.71 -24.26
N GLU A 194 9.35 -6.61 -24.53
CA GLU A 194 8.09 -6.22 -25.20
C GLU A 194 7.29 -5.22 -24.34
N VAL A 195 7.25 -5.40 -23.00
CA VAL A 195 6.54 -4.49 -22.10
C VAL A 195 7.23 -3.13 -22.02
N SER A 196 8.55 -3.09 -21.89
CA SER A 196 9.33 -1.83 -21.89
C SER A 196 9.15 -1.08 -23.19
N ALA A 197 9.32 -1.75 -24.34
CA ALA A 197 9.16 -1.13 -25.66
C ALA A 197 7.74 -0.57 -25.87
N ALA A 198 6.71 -1.27 -25.38
CA ALA A 198 5.33 -0.77 -25.43
C ALA A 198 5.15 0.49 -24.60
N ALA A 199 5.73 0.54 -23.40
CA ALA A 199 5.67 1.71 -22.54
C ALA A 199 6.43 2.91 -23.14
N GLU A 200 7.59 2.66 -23.73
CA GLU A 200 8.40 3.67 -24.44
C GLU A 200 7.67 4.24 -25.66
N LEU A 201 7.08 3.36 -26.47
CA LEU A 201 6.27 3.77 -27.63
C LEU A 201 5.09 4.67 -27.20
N PHE A 202 4.39 4.28 -26.14
CA PHE A 202 3.27 5.07 -25.63
C PHE A 202 3.73 6.44 -25.12
N ALA A 203 4.86 6.49 -24.40
CA ALA A 203 5.45 7.75 -23.94
C ALA A 203 5.88 8.66 -25.09
N ALA A 204 6.49 8.09 -26.12
CA ALA A 204 6.87 8.83 -27.34
C ALA A 204 5.64 9.41 -28.05
N LYS A 205 4.54 8.66 -28.15
CA LYS A 205 3.28 9.14 -28.72
C LYS A 205 2.64 10.24 -27.89
N ILE A 206 2.75 10.19 -26.56
CA ILE A 206 2.32 11.30 -25.70
C ILE A 206 3.13 12.56 -26.01
N ALA A 207 4.47 12.44 -26.07
CA ALA A 207 5.35 13.59 -26.35
C ALA A 207 5.05 14.19 -27.73
N GLU A 208 4.98 13.36 -28.78
CA GLU A 208 4.63 13.78 -30.15
C GLU A 208 3.27 14.50 -30.21
N GLY A 209 2.27 13.94 -29.52
CA GLY A 209 0.93 14.51 -29.51
C GLY A 209 0.87 15.86 -28.78
N VAL A 210 1.60 16.01 -27.68
CA VAL A 210 1.69 17.29 -26.94
C VAL A 210 2.37 18.38 -27.77
N GLU A 211 3.42 18.05 -28.50
CA GLU A 211 4.13 18.99 -29.40
C GLU A 211 3.22 19.50 -30.52
N LYS A 212 2.34 18.66 -31.03
CA LYS A 212 1.38 19.00 -32.11
C LYS A 212 0.16 19.78 -31.66
N MET A 213 -0.07 19.89 -30.34
CA MET A 213 -1.24 20.62 -29.82
C MET A 213 -1.09 22.12 -30.01
N THR A 214 -2.12 22.74 -30.60
CA THR A 214 -2.23 24.20 -30.77
C THR A 214 -2.45 24.89 -29.41
N GLU A 215 -3.24 24.29 -28.52
CA GLU A 215 -3.42 24.71 -27.14
C GLU A 215 -2.59 23.82 -26.22
N LYS A 216 -1.65 24.41 -25.49
CA LYS A 216 -0.79 23.67 -24.55
C LYS A 216 -1.62 23.06 -23.43
N MET A 217 -1.71 21.72 -23.40
CA MET A 217 -2.26 20.99 -22.29
C MET A 217 -1.24 20.92 -21.15
N PRO A 218 -1.56 21.41 -19.94
CA PRO A 218 -0.63 21.35 -18.82
C PRO A 218 -0.53 19.91 -18.30
N ILE A 219 0.40 19.13 -18.85
CA ILE A 219 0.70 17.77 -18.39
C ILE A 219 2.18 17.64 -18.04
N ARG A 220 2.46 16.76 -17.07
CA ARG A 220 3.81 16.34 -16.74
C ARG A 220 3.87 14.82 -16.75
N VAL A 221 4.65 14.27 -17.65
CA VAL A 221 4.84 12.82 -17.81
C VAL A 221 6.04 12.38 -16.99
N LEU A 222 5.88 11.31 -16.23
CA LEU A 222 6.91 10.66 -15.42
C LEU A 222 7.00 9.19 -15.85
N GLY A 223 8.19 8.73 -16.15
CA GLY A 223 8.43 7.41 -16.69
C GLY A 223 8.63 7.43 -18.23
N PRO A 224 8.57 6.25 -18.90
CA PRO A 224 8.18 4.97 -18.34
C PRO A 224 9.14 4.43 -17.26
N SER A 225 8.62 3.69 -16.30
CA SER A 225 9.40 3.06 -15.24
C SER A 225 8.79 1.72 -14.84
N LYS A 226 9.60 0.85 -14.25
CA LYS A 226 9.11 -0.38 -13.62
C LYS A 226 8.14 -0.04 -12.48
N CYS A 227 7.13 -0.89 -12.27
CA CYS A 227 6.27 -0.80 -11.11
C CYS A 227 7.02 -1.24 -9.84
N THR A 228 6.51 -0.85 -8.66
CA THR A 228 7.08 -1.27 -7.37
C THR A 228 7.19 -2.79 -7.25
N PHE A 229 6.19 -3.51 -7.76
CA PHE A 229 6.25 -4.95 -7.97
C PHE A 229 6.49 -5.19 -9.46
N GLU A 230 7.75 -5.40 -9.83
CA GLU A 230 8.17 -5.53 -11.22
C GLU A 230 7.52 -6.71 -11.95
N ARG A 231 7.12 -7.76 -11.20
CA ARG A 231 6.52 -8.97 -11.75
C ARG A 231 5.40 -9.48 -10.85
N ILE A 232 4.20 -9.70 -11.43
CA ILE A 232 3.04 -10.29 -10.75
C ILE A 232 2.43 -11.37 -11.65
N ASN A 233 2.13 -12.54 -11.11
CA ASN A 233 1.55 -13.67 -11.84
C ASN A 233 2.33 -14.01 -13.13
N GLY A 234 3.67 -13.96 -13.06
CA GLY A 234 4.53 -14.25 -14.20
C GLY A 234 4.66 -13.12 -15.23
N LYS A 235 3.94 -11.99 -15.07
CA LYS A 235 3.95 -10.86 -16.00
C LYS A 235 4.82 -9.72 -15.48
N PHE A 236 5.69 -9.18 -16.31
CA PHE A 236 6.45 -7.96 -16.07
C PHE A 236 5.52 -6.74 -16.14
N ARG A 237 5.85 -5.68 -15.40
CA ARG A 237 4.99 -4.52 -15.23
C ARG A 237 5.77 -3.21 -15.32
N TYR A 238 5.31 -2.33 -16.20
CA TYR A 238 5.81 -0.96 -16.36
C TYR A 238 4.65 0.02 -16.21
N ARG A 239 4.97 1.27 -15.91
CA ARG A 239 3.98 2.35 -15.77
C ARG A 239 4.49 3.67 -16.31
N ILE A 240 3.53 4.50 -16.73
CA ILE A 240 3.69 5.94 -16.96
C ILE A 240 2.75 6.65 -16.01
N ILE A 241 3.21 7.68 -15.34
CA ILE A 241 2.41 8.53 -14.47
C ILE A 241 2.31 9.90 -15.11
N ILE A 242 1.10 10.41 -15.29
CA ILE A 242 0.86 11.72 -15.89
C ILE A 242 0.15 12.59 -14.86
N LYS A 243 0.75 13.72 -14.49
CA LYS A 243 0.07 14.79 -13.77
C LYS A 243 -0.66 15.66 -14.79
N CYS A 244 -1.97 15.81 -14.65
CA CYS A 244 -2.83 16.40 -15.66
C CYS A 244 -4.04 17.11 -15.03
N ARG A 245 -4.91 17.66 -15.87
CA ARG A 245 -6.31 17.93 -15.54
C ARG A 245 -7.18 16.88 -16.20
N ASN A 246 -8.01 16.20 -15.42
CA ASN A 246 -8.92 15.17 -15.90
C ASN A 246 -10.17 15.81 -16.56
N ASN A 247 -10.01 16.25 -17.78
CA ASN A 247 -11.09 16.80 -18.62
C ASN A 247 -11.33 15.92 -19.85
N SER A 248 -12.36 16.26 -20.65
CA SER A 248 -12.70 15.53 -21.87
C SER A 248 -11.56 15.52 -22.89
N ALA A 249 -10.88 16.67 -23.06
CA ALA A 249 -9.77 16.81 -24.00
C ALA A 249 -8.62 15.86 -23.65
N PHE A 250 -8.22 15.80 -22.36
CA PHE A 250 -7.18 14.89 -21.90
C PHE A 250 -7.59 13.42 -22.09
N ARG A 251 -8.83 13.06 -21.72
CA ARG A 251 -9.31 11.68 -21.90
C ARG A 251 -9.36 11.27 -23.37
N SER A 252 -9.81 12.15 -24.27
CA SER A 252 -9.82 11.90 -25.71
C SER A 252 -8.42 11.76 -26.27
N PHE A 253 -7.48 12.59 -25.81
CA PHE A 253 -6.07 12.51 -26.19
C PHE A 253 -5.45 11.16 -25.83
N ILE A 254 -5.56 10.73 -24.58
CA ILE A 254 -5.01 9.43 -24.12
C ILE A 254 -5.71 8.25 -24.79
N SER A 255 -7.02 8.33 -24.98
CA SER A 255 -7.82 7.32 -25.70
C SER A 255 -7.38 7.19 -27.18
N GLY A 256 -7.12 8.31 -27.83
CA GLY A 256 -6.59 8.34 -29.20
C GLY A 256 -5.25 7.62 -29.32
N ILE A 257 -4.29 7.92 -28.43
CA ILE A 257 -2.99 7.23 -28.39
C ILE A 257 -3.15 5.73 -28.16
N ARG A 258 -4.05 5.34 -27.21
CA ARG A 258 -4.32 3.91 -26.97
C ARG A 258 -4.83 3.21 -28.22
N THR A 259 -5.74 3.83 -28.98
CA THR A 259 -6.28 3.28 -30.22
C THR A 259 -5.22 3.18 -31.29
N GLU A 260 -4.39 4.21 -31.47
CA GLU A 260 -3.31 4.24 -32.46
C GLU A 260 -2.27 3.14 -32.19
N THR A 261 -1.93 2.92 -30.93
CA THR A 261 -0.88 1.97 -30.51
C THR A 261 -1.38 0.53 -30.34
N ALA A 262 -2.70 0.29 -30.31
CA ALA A 262 -3.30 -1.01 -30.01
C ALA A 262 -2.79 -2.14 -30.93
N GLY A 263 -2.59 -1.87 -32.21
CA GLY A 263 -2.10 -2.84 -33.19
C GLY A 263 -0.69 -3.35 -32.89
N GLN A 264 0.17 -2.49 -32.31
CA GLN A 264 1.57 -2.81 -31.99
C GLN A 264 1.72 -3.44 -30.59
N MET A 265 0.67 -3.36 -29.75
CA MET A 265 0.69 -3.82 -28.36
C MET A 265 -0.23 -5.02 -28.10
N ARG A 266 -0.50 -5.86 -29.13
CA ARG A 266 -1.47 -6.98 -29.04
C ARG A 266 -1.22 -7.98 -27.91
N LYS A 267 0.06 -8.18 -27.52
CA LYS A 267 0.46 -9.09 -26.44
C LYS A 267 0.57 -8.42 -25.08
N ILE A 268 0.42 -7.10 -25.02
CA ILE A 268 0.60 -6.29 -23.81
C ILE A 268 -0.77 -5.84 -23.31
N SER A 269 -1.05 -6.14 -22.06
CA SER A 269 -2.22 -5.58 -21.39
C SER A 269 -1.92 -4.14 -20.99
N VAL A 270 -2.73 -3.20 -21.47
CA VAL A 270 -2.62 -1.77 -21.14
C VAL A 270 -3.88 -1.37 -20.37
N PHE A 271 -3.70 -0.80 -19.19
CA PHE A 271 -4.78 -0.17 -18.43
C PHE A 271 -4.51 1.31 -18.19
N ILE A 272 -5.56 2.09 -18.06
CA ILE A 272 -5.50 3.52 -17.77
C ILE A 272 -6.40 3.76 -16.58
N ASP A 273 -5.81 4.31 -15.51
CA ASP A 273 -6.53 4.59 -14.26
C ASP A 273 -6.37 6.07 -13.90
N MET A 274 -7.53 6.74 -13.66
CA MET A 274 -7.56 8.13 -13.25
C MET A 274 -7.62 8.23 -11.73
N ASN A 275 -6.67 8.97 -11.16
CA ASN A 275 -6.49 9.11 -9.72
C ASN A 275 -6.25 7.79 -8.98
N GLY A 276 -5.71 6.80 -9.69
CA GLY A 276 -5.29 5.51 -9.17
C GLY A 276 -4.11 5.58 -8.21
N ASP A 277 -3.70 4.42 -7.69
CA ASP A 277 -2.53 4.28 -6.85
C ASP A 277 -1.26 4.36 -7.72
N ILE A 278 -0.36 5.29 -7.39
CA ILE A 278 0.89 5.48 -8.14
C ILE A 278 1.97 4.47 -7.75
N SER A 279 1.76 3.66 -6.72
CA SER A 279 2.70 2.61 -6.30
C SER A 279 2.51 1.28 -7.04
N LEU A 280 1.50 1.20 -7.90
CA LEU A 280 1.15 0.00 -8.67
C LEU A 280 2.27 -0.51 -9.56
#